data_55213b61b544f6f6869e3ac49e8ac362
#
_entry.id   55213b61b544f6f6869e3ac49e8ac362
#
_cell.length_a   1.000
_cell.length_b   1.000
_cell.length_c   1.000
_cell.angle_alpha   90.00
_cell.angle_beta   90.00
_cell.angle_gamma   90.00
#
_symmetry.space_group_name_H-M   'P 1'
#
loop_
_entity.id
_entity.type
_entity.pdbx_description
1 polymer ?
#
loop_
_entity_poly.entity_id
_entity_poly.type
_entity_poly.pdbx_seq_one_letter_code
_entity_poly.pdbx_strand_id
1 'polypeptide(L)'
;MAKLLEIKVVLDPGQLARISSDLLSNGFQIRFRAIGDSMQPTIRDGDVIVVKPAAGRHIRMGDLVMFMNSHERTVVHRVVAKKRNAGKLFFQTCGDNASDLDKPIERGQVTGIIKQILRDGVRVEDRGIRKLLKRVWYCARARKIKISNHTR
;
A
#
# COMPACT_ATOMS: atom_id res chain seq x y z
N MET A 1 -20.89 -3.27 8.90
CA MET A 1 -20.61 -2.85 7.49
C MET A 1 -19.83 -1.56 7.50
N ALA A 2 -18.70 -1.48 6.79
CA ALA A 2 -17.98 -0.21 6.64
C ALA A 2 -18.80 0.71 5.73
N LYS A 3 -19.09 1.93 6.22
CA LYS A 3 -19.83 2.94 5.46
C LYS A 3 -18.94 3.45 4.34
N LEU A 4 -19.39 3.41 3.09
CA LEU A 4 -18.68 3.95 1.93
C LEU A 4 -18.83 5.47 1.94
N LEU A 5 -17.71 6.18 1.97
CA LEU A 5 -17.65 7.62 1.75
C LEU A 5 -16.94 7.89 0.42
N GLU A 6 -17.61 8.55 -0.50
CA GLU A 6 -17.01 9.04 -1.74
C GLU A 6 -16.64 10.51 -1.58
N ILE A 7 -15.35 10.82 -1.64
CA ILE A 7 -14.86 12.19 -1.52
C ILE A 7 -14.55 12.70 -2.94
N LYS A 8 -15.30 13.71 -3.38
CA LYS A 8 -15.06 14.43 -4.64
C LYS A 8 -14.51 15.83 -4.33
N VAL A 9 -13.31 15.89 -3.78
CA VAL A 9 -12.64 17.16 -3.46
C VAL A 9 -11.25 17.12 -4.07
N VAL A 10 -10.83 18.22 -4.66
CA VAL A 10 -9.44 18.42 -5.07
C VAL A 10 -8.66 18.81 -3.82
N LEU A 11 -7.89 17.86 -3.29
CA LEU A 11 -7.05 18.05 -2.11
C LEU A 11 -5.58 18.03 -2.56
N ASP A 12 -4.75 18.82 -1.89
CA ASP A 12 -3.31 18.61 -2.01
C ASP A 12 -2.89 17.25 -1.44
N PRO A 13 -1.73 16.70 -1.84
CA PRO A 13 -1.32 15.36 -1.41
C PRO A 13 -1.22 15.18 0.11
N GLY A 14 -0.85 16.21 0.86
CA GLY A 14 -0.76 16.15 2.32
C GLY A 14 -2.14 16.16 2.99
N GLN A 15 -3.05 16.99 2.51
CA GLN A 15 -4.45 17.00 2.99
C GLN A 15 -5.12 15.66 2.71
N LEU A 16 -4.93 15.11 1.50
CA LEU A 16 -5.46 13.79 1.14
C LEU A 16 -4.93 12.70 2.09
N ALA A 17 -3.64 12.73 2.41
CA ALA A 17 -3.02 11.75 3.30
C ALA A 17 -3.64 11.77 4.71
N ARG A 18 -3.80 12.97 5.29
CA ARG A 18 -4.37 13.15 6.63
C ARG A 18 -5.84 12.72 6.68
N ILE A 19 -6.67 13.27 5.78
CA ILE A 19 -8.10 12.95 5.74
C ILE A 19 -8.34 11.46 5.48
N SER A 20 -7.58 10.86 4.57
CA SER A 20 -7.68 9.42 4.30
C SER A 20 -7.32 8.58 5.52
N SER A 21 -6.26 8.96 6.23
CA SER A 21 -5.83 8.28 7.46
C SER A 21 -6.89 8.36 8.54
N ASP A 22 -7.46 9.55 8.76
CA ASP A 22 -8.50 9.77 9.77
C ASP A 22 -9.77 8.97 9.45
N LEU A 23 -10.24 9.00 8.21
CA LEU A 23 -11.42 8.25 7.80
C LEU A 23 -11.22 6.73 7.97
N LEU A 24 -10.08 6.21 7.54
CA LEU A 24 -9.75 4.80 7.69
C LEU A 24 -9.60 4.40 9.16
N SER A 25 -9.01 5.25 10.00
CA SER A 25 -8.88 5.01 11.44
C SER A 25 -10.24 4.99 12.15
N ASN A 26 -11.21 5.74 11.64
CA ASN A 26 -12.60 5.74 12.12
C ASN A 26 -13.46 4.63 11.48
N GLY A 27 -12.86 3.69 10.76
CA GLY A 27 -13.54 2.52 10.21
C GLY A 27 -14.24 2.75 8.87
N PHE A 28 -14.12 3.92 8.27
CA PHE A 28 -14.73 4.21 6.97
C PHE A 28 -13.93 3.56 5.84
N GLN A 29 -14.65 3.06 4.85
CA GLN A 29 -14.07 2.69 3.56
C GLN A 29 -14.01 3.94 2.69
N ILE A 30 -12.90 4.15 2.01
CA ILE A 30 -12.71 5.29 1.13
C ILE A 30 -12.53 4.85 -0.32
N ARG A 31 -12.85 5.75 -1.22
CA ARG A 31 -12.67 5.57 -2.65
C ARG A 31 -12.02 6.82 -3.24
N PHE A 32 -10.96 6.68 -3.99
CA PHE A 32 -10.28 7.80 -4.65
C PHE A 32 -9.58 7.37 -5.93
N ARG A 33 -9.22 8.36 -6.74
CA ARG A 33 -8.51 8.17 -8.00
C ARG A 33 -7.00 8.08 -7.72
N ALA A 34 -6.39 7.02 -8.21
CA ALA A 34 -4.94 6.85 -8.13
C ALA A 34 -4.23 7.84 -9.06
N ILE A 35 -3.09 8.35 -8.60
CA ILE A 35 -2.22 9.24 -9.34
C ILE A 35 -0.82 8.63 -9.34
N GLY A 36 -0.16 8.65 -10.50
CA GLY A 36 1.19 8.18 -10.70
C GLY A 36 1.27 6.78 -11.30
N ASP A 37 2.47 6.30 -11.48
CA ASP A 37 2.78 5.11 -12.27
C ASP A 37 3.52 4.00 -11.48
N SER A 38 3.83 4.23 -10.20
CA SER A 38 4.62 3.31 -9.38
C SER A 38 4.01 1.92 -9.25
N MET A 39 2.70 1.79 -9.45
CA MET A 39 1.96 0.53 -9.35
C MET A 39 1.55 -0.06 -10.69
N GLN A 40 2.02 0.48 -11.81
CA GLN A 40 1.75 -0.11 -13.12
C GLN A 40 2.37 -1.51 -13.23
N PRO A 41 1.73 -2.41 -13.96
CA PRO A 41 0.46 -2.29 -14.68
C PRO A 41 -0.78 -2.57 -13.82
N THR A 42 -0.61 -2.90 -12.54
CA THR A 42 -1.69 -3.31 -11.63
C THR A 42 -2.67 -2.15 -11.37
N ILE A 43 -2.15 -1.03 -10.90
CA ILE A 43 -2.90 0.23 -10.78
C ILE A 43 -2.26 1.23 -11.74
N ARG A 44 -3.09 1.83 -12.60
CA ARG A 44 -2.67 2.87 -13.54
C ARG A 44 -3.09 4.24 -13.04
N ASP A 45 -2.42 5.25 -13.52
CA ASP A 45 -2.87 6.63 -13.34
C ASP A 45 -4.34 6.77 -13.79
N GLY A 46 -5.15 7.39 -12.93
CA GLY A 46 -6.58 7.55 -13.19
C GLY A 46 -7.49 6.39 -12.75
N ASP A 47 -6.96 5.21 -12.43
CA ASP A 47 -7.77 4.13 -11.87
C ASP A 47 -8.42 4.57 -10.54
N VAL A 48 -9.62 4.08 -10.27
CA VAL A 48 -10.27 4.31 -8.99
C VAL A 48 -10.01 3.13 -8.08
N ILE A 49 -9.48 3.39 -6.90
CA ILE A 49 -9.19 2.35 -5.90
C ILE A 49 -10.13 2.47 -4.71
N VAL A 50 -10.54 1.31 -4.19
CA VAL A 50 -11.38 1.19 -2.98
C VAL A 50 -10.50 0.64 -1.87
N VAL A 51 -10.40 1.40 -0.79
CA VAL A 51 -9.54 1.11 0.36
C VAL A 51 -10.40 0.84 1.58
N LYS A 52 -10.13 -0.25 2.27
CA LYS A 52 -10.73 -0.59 3.57
C LYS A 52 -9.73 -0.36 4.70
N PRO A 53 -10.21 -0.02 5.90
CA PRO A 53 -9.35 0.10 7.07
C PRO A 53 -8.46 -1.12 7.26
N ALA A 54 -7.19 -0.90 7.61
CA ALA A 54 -6.25 -1.97 7.91
C ALA A 54 -6.41 -2.50 9.36
N ALA A 55 -6.96 -1.69 10.26
CA ALA A 55 -7.15 -2.07 11.67
C ALA A 55 -7.91 -3.41 11.81
N GLY A 56 -7.43 -4.27 12.70
CA GLY A 56 -8.02 -5.59 12.95
C GLY A 56 -7.92 -6.59 11.79
N ARG A 57 -7.29 -6.23 10.67
CA ARG A 57 -7.18 -7.11 9.50
C ARG A 57 -5.81 -7.79 9.42
N HIS A 58 -5.83 -9.02 8.96
CA HIS A 58 -4.60 -9.74 8.64
C HIS A 58 -4.06 -9.25 7.28
N ILE A 59 -2.81 -8.76 7.27
CA ILE A 59 -2.10 -8.33 6.07
C ILE A 59 -1.18 -9.47 5.62
N ARG A 60 -1.29 -9.86 4.38
CA ARG A 60 -0.53 -10.96 3.77
C ARG A 60 0.50 -10.41 2.77
N MET A 61 1.51 -11.21 2.49
CA MET A 61 2.38 -10.96 1.35
C MET A 61 1.53 -10.96 0.06
N GLY A 62 1.80 -9.98 -0.79
CA GLY A 62 1.02 -9.74 -2.00
C GLY A 62 -0.12 -8.73 -1.85
N ASP A 63 -0.58 -8.44 -0.65
CA ASP A 63 -1.60 -7.41 -0.44
C ASP A 63 -1.10 -6.04 -0.87
N LEU A 64 -2.00 -5.26 -1.45
CA LEU A 64 -1.78 -3.84 -1.73
C LEU A 64 -2.19 -3.04 -0.49
N VAL A 65 -1.26 -2.31 0.08
CA VAL A 65 -1.48 -1.54 1.31
C VAL A 65 -1.28 -0.07 1.09
N MET A 66 -2.03 0.72 1.84
CA MET A 66 -1.91 2.17 1.89
C MET A 66 -1.24 2.59 3.19
N PHE A 67 -0.26 3.46 3.08
CA PHE A 67 0.48 4.03 4.21
C PHE A 67 0.96 5.43 3.88
N MET A 68 1.38 6.18 4.89
CA MET A 68 2.01 7.47 4.72
C MET A 68 3.53 7.32 4.78
N ASN A 69 4.22 7.84 3.77
CA ASN A 69 5.69 7.82 3.75
C ASN A 69 6.30 8.94 4.58
N SER A 70 7.64 8.99 4.66
CA SER A 70 8.39 10.01 5.40
C SER A 70 8.22 11.45 4.88
N HIS A 71 7.63 11.63 3.71
CA HIS A 71 7.32 12.93 3.10
C HIS A 71 5.84 13.31 3.26
N GLU A 72 5.14 12.66 4.21
CA GLU A 72 3.69 12.88 4.47
C GLU A 72 2.80 12.66 3.24
N ARG A 73 3.24 11.83 2.29
CA ARG A 73 2.45 11.47 1.11
C ARG A 73 1.82 10.09 1.29
N THR A 74 0.58 9.97 0.88
CA THR A 74 -0.08 8.67 0.76
C THR A 74 0.56 7.85 -0.35
N VAL A 75 0.95 6.64 0.00
CA VAL A 75 1.55 5.66 -0.92
C VAL A 75 0.72 4.39 -0.90
N VAL A 76 0.52 3.80 -2.06
CA VAL A 76 -0.08 2.48 -2.24
C VAL A 76 0.93 1.57 -2.91
N HIS A 77 1.47 0.61 -2.16
CA HIS A 77 2.46 -0.34 -2.65
C HIS A 77 2.11 -1.77 -2.22
N ARG A 78 2.81 -2.73 -2.78
CA ARG A 78 2.61 -4.16 -2.50
C ARG A 78 3.50 -4.64 -1.37
N VAL A 79 2.93 -5.43 -0.46
CA VAL A 79 3.69 -6.12 0.59
C VAL A 79 4.49 -7.27 -0.03
N VAL A 80 5.80 -7.20 0.05
CA VAL A 80 6.73 -8.17 -0.55
C VAL A 80 7.47 -9.03 0.48
N ALA A 81 7.57 -8.55 1.72
CA ALA A 81 8.10 -9.33 2.83
C ALA A 81 7.48 -8.90 4.16
N LYS A 82 7.56 -9.79 5.15
CA LYS A 82 7.16 -9.52 6.54
C LYS A 82 8.27 -9.96 7.48
N LYS A 83 8.54 -9.17 8.49
CA LYS A 83 9.52 -9.49 9.52
C LYS A 83 9.00 -9.07 10.90
N ARG A 84 9.26 -9.90 11.90
CA ARG A 84 9.12 -9.52 13.32
C ARG A 84 10.47 -9.10 13.88
N ASN A 85 10.49 -7.99 14.57
CA ASN A 85 11.65 -7.49 15.27
C ASN A 85 11.19 -6.88 16.61
N ALA A 86 11.82 -7.28 17.72
CA ALA A 86 11.48 -6.83 19.08
C ALA A 86 9.96 -6.86 19.37
N GLY A 87 9.26 -7.95 18.98
CA GLY A 87 7.83 -8.12 19.18
C GLY A 87 6.93 -7.37 18.17
N LYS A 88 7.48 -6.45 17.40
CA LYS A 88 6.75 -5.66 16.39
C LYS A 88 6.78 -6.30 15.01
N LEU A 89 5.71 -6.13 14.27
CA LEU A 89 5.58 -6.62 12.90
C LEU A 89 5.88 -5.49 11.91
N PHE A 90 6.82 -5.75 11.01
CA PHE A 90 7.20 -4.85 9.92
C PHE A 90 6.86 -5.46 8.57
N PHE A 91 6.52 -4.60 7.64
CA PHE A 91 6.33 -4.94 6.23
C PHE A 91 7.40 -4.26 5.39
N GLN A 92 7.91 -5.00 4.42
CA GLN A 92 8.67 -4.46 3.31
C GLN A 92 7.71 -4.32 2.13
N THR A 93 7.65 -3.13 1.56
CA THR A 93 6.78 -2.84 0.41
C THR A 93 7.58 -2.45 -0.81
N CYS A 94 6.94 -2.52 -1.98
CA CYS A 94 7.52 -2.13 -3.26
C CYS A 94 6.39 -1.74 -4.23
N GLY A 95 6.62 -0.72 -5.03
CA GLY A 95 5.76 -0.43 -6.18
C GLY A 95 5.93 -1.49 -7.27
N ASP A 96 4.84 -1.87 -7.93
CA ASP A 96 4.87 -2.88 -8.98
C ASP A 96 5.74 -2.48 -10.18
N ASN A 97 5.90 -1.18 -10.40
CA ASN A 97 6.77 -0.59 -11.44
C ASN A 97 8.09 -0.03 -10.87
N ALA A 98 8.35 -0.21 -9.58
CA ALA A 98 9.57 0.28 -8.96
C ALA A 98 10.68 -0.77 -9.00
N SER A 99 11.94 -0.31 -9.09
CA SER A 99 13.13 -1.15 -8.99
C SER A 99 13.60 -1.35 -7.55
N ASP A 100 13.25 -0.42 -6.67
CA ASP A 100 13.74 -0.36 -5.30
C ASP A 100 12.64 -0.67 -4.30
N LEU A 101 13.07 -1.25 -3.17
CA LEU A 101 12.20 -1.50 -2.04
C LEU A 101 12.01 -0.21 -1.23
N ASP A 102 10.82 -0.01 -0.70
CA ASP A 102 10.58 1.05 0.27
C ASP A 102 11.35 0.78 1.58
N LYS A 103 11.47 1.78 2.42
CA LYS A 103 11.91 1.56 3.80
C LYS A 103 10.89 0.67 4.51
N PRO A 104 11.31 -0.25 5.41
CA PRO A 104 10.39 -1.05 6.18
C PRO A 104 9.41 -0.18 6.97
N ILE A 105 8.14 -0.53 6.95
CA ILE A 105 7.08 0.15 7.69
C ILE A 105 6.56 -0.75 8.81
N GLU A 106 6.31 -0.19 9.99
CA GLU A 106 5.68 -0.91 11.08
C GLU A 106 4.20 -1.16 10.76
N ARG A 107 3.65 -2.26 11.27
CA ARG A 107 2.23 -2.63 11.08
C ARG A 107 1.27 -1.47 11.38
N GLY A 108 1.56 -0.67 12.41
CA GLY A 108 0.74 0.49 12.80
C GLY A 108 0.71 1.62 11.79
N GLN A 109 1.69 1.71 10.90
CA GLN A 109 1.75 2.73 9.85
C GLN A 109 0.86 2.40 8.63
N VAL A 110 0.40 1.15 8.52
CA VAL A 110 -0.52 0.75 7.45
C VAL A 110 -1.94 1.19 7.81
N THR A 111 -2.46 2.15 7.08
CA THR A 111 -3.79 2.73 7.32
C THR A 111 -4.89 1.98 6.58
N GLY A 112 -4.61 1.47 5.38
CA GLY A 112 -5.61 0.81 4.55
C GLY A 112 -5.11 -0.37 3.75
N ILE A 113 -6.06 -1.18 3.27
CA ILE A 113 -5.83 -2.31 2.35
C ILE A 113 -6.71 -2.09 1.13
N ILE A 114 -6.11 -2.15 -0.07
CA ILE A 114 -6.83 -2.00 -1.33
C ILE A 114 -7.67 -3.28 -1.56
N LYS A 115 -8.96 -3.10 -1.81
CA LYS A 115 -9.90 -4.20 -2.03
C LYS A 115 -10.44 -4.29 -3.44
N GLN A 116 -10.48 -3.17 -4.14
CA GLN A 116 -10.91 -3.12 -5.53
C GLN A 116 -10.12 -2.08 -6.30
N ILE A 117 -9.91 -2.36 -7.56
CA ILE A 117 -9.36 -1.45 -8.55
C ILE A 117 -10.41 -1.38 -9.66
N LEU A 118 -10.81 -0.18 -10.03
CA LEU A 118 -11.79 0.06 -11.08
C LEU A 118 -11.11 0.89 -12.18
N ARG A 119 -11.09 0.35 -13.39
CA ARG A 119 -10.60 1.02 -14.60
C ARG A 119 -11.77 1.22 -15.53
N ASP A 120 -12.06 2.47 -15.90
CA ASP A 120 -13.23 2.83 -16.70
C ASP A 120 -14.55 2.24 -16.15
N GLY A 121 -14.67 2.22 -14.81
CA GLY A 121 -15.82 1.67 -14.10
C GLY A 121 -15.84 0.14 -13.97
N VAL A 122 -14.93 -0.57 -14.63
CA VAL A 122 -14.85 -2.03 -14.60
C VAL A 122 -13.83 -2.50 -13.56
N ARG A 123 -14.20 -3.53 -12.78
CA ARG A 123 -13.28 -4.12 -11.81
C ARG A 123 -12.11 -4.82 -12.50
N VAL A 124 -10.92 -4.42 -12.13
CA VAL A 124 -9.66 -5.06 -12.57
C VAL A 124 -9.27 -6.13 -11.55
N GLU A 125 -8.97 -7.33 -12.05
CA GLU A 125 -8.38 -8.37 -11.21
C GLU A 125 -6.86 -8.19 -11.11
N ASP A 126 -6.35 -8.27 -9.89
CA ASP A 126 -4.91 -8.26 -9.63
C ASP A 126 -4.29 -9.62 -10.04
N ARG A 127 -4.04 -9.77 -11.33
CA ARG A 127 -3.37 -10.96 -11.90
C ARG A 127 -1.83 -10.88 -11.79
N GLY A 128 -1.31 -9.75 -11.33
CA GLY A 128 0.14 -9.47 -11.31
C GLY A 128 0.93 -10.19 -10.22
N ILE A 129 0.26 -10.67 -9.17
CA ILE A 129 0.88 -11.28 -7.98
C ILE A 129 1.90 -12.38 -8.34
N ARG A 130 1.58 -13.32 -9.21
CA ARG A 130 2.46 -14.47 -9.48
C ARG A 130 3.73 -14.11 -10.26
N LYS A 131 3.65 -13.20 -11.22
CA LYS A 131 4.82 -12.74 -11.99
C LYS A 131 5.68 -11.77 -11.18
N LEU A 132 5.05 -10.93 -10.39
CA LEU A 132 5.71 -9.91 -9.61
C LEU A 132 6.40 -10.48 -8.36
N LEU A 133 5.79 -11.42 -7.66
CA LEU A 133 6.42 -12.12 -6.54
C LEU A 133 7.69 -12.84 -6.99
N LYS A 134 7.73 -13.43 -8.18
CA LYS A 134 8.97 -13.99 -8.75
C LYS A 134 10.04 -12.91 -8.95
N ARG A 135 9.67 -11.75 -9.50
CA ARG A 135 10.59 -10.64 -9.77
C ARG A 135 11.10 -9.97 -8.48
N VAL A 136 10.22 -9.72 -7.54
CA VAL A 136 10.57 -9.14 -6.24
C VAL A 136 11.36 -10.13 -5.39
N TRP A 137 11.01 -11.41 -5.41
CA TRP A 137 11.76 -12.46 -4.75
C TRP A 137 13.19 -12.57 -5.31
N TYR A 138 13.35 -12.38 -6.62
CA TYR A 138 14.66 -12.34 -7.28
C TYR A 138 15.45 -11.08 -6.87
N CYS A 139 14.84 -9.92 -6.82
CA CYS A 139 15.47 -8.66 -6.37
C CYS A 139 15.81 -8.69 -4.87
N ALA A 140 14.94 -9.23 -4.02
CA ALA A 140 15.18 -9.39 -2.58
C ALA A 140 16.29 -10.40 -2.28
N ARG A 141 16.44 -11.43 -3.12
CA ARG A 141 17.49 -12.45 -2.97
C ARG A 141 18.84 -12.00 -3.55
N ALA A 142 18.83 -11.22 -4.60
CA ALA A 142 20.05 -10.63 -5.19
C ALA A 142 20.64 -9.51 -4.34
N ARG A 143 19.81 -8.76 -3.62
CA ARG A 143 20.23 -7.81 -2.58
C ARG A 143 19.96 -8.46 -1.23
N LYS A 144 20.97 -9.09 -0.61
CA LYS A 144 20.91 -9.49 0.81
C LYS A 144 20.24 -8.36 1.57
N ILE A 145 19.04 -8.58 2.10
CA ILE A 145 18.33 -7.60 2.92
C ILE A 145 19.22 -7.36 4.15
N LYS A 146 20.11 -6.41 4.05
CA LYS A 146 20.82 -5.83 5.18
C LYS A 146 19.78 -4.99 5.93
N ILE A 147 18.97 -5.64 6.77
CA ILE A 147 18.39 -4.94 7.89
C ILE A 147 19.56 -4.77 8.86
N SER A 148 20.24 -3.63 8.71
CA SER A 148 21.28 -3.21 9.62
C SER A 148 20.73 -3.26 11.04
N ASN A 149 21.33 -4.12 11.88
CA ASN A 149 21.20 -4.02 13.32
C ASN A 149 21.87 -2.67 13.71
N HIS A 150 21.11 -1.60 13.75
CA HIS A 150 21.49 -0.44 14.53
C HIS A 150 21.02 -0.69 15.97
N THR A 151 21.86 -1.48 16.66
CA THR A 151 21.96 -1.43 18.11
C THR A 151 23.02 -0.36 18.39
N ARG A 152 22.58 0.80 18.83
CA ARG A 152 23.24 1.61 19.88
C ARG A 152 22.26 2.67 20.35
#